data_7f94c7ef804e9e1066c14568b2c97307
#
_entry.id   7f94c7ef804e9e1066c14568b2c97307
#
_cell.length_a   1.000
_cell.length_b   1.000
_cell.length_c   1.000
_cell.angle_alpha   90.00
_cell.angle_beta   90.00
_cell.angle_gamma   90.00
#
_symmetry.space_group_name_H-M   'P 1'
#
loop_
_entity.id
_entity.type
_entity.pdbx_description
1 polymer ?
#
loop_
_entity_poly.entity_id
_entity_poly.type
_entity_poly.pdbx_seq_one_letter_code
_entity_poly.pdbx_strand_id
1 'polypeptide(L)'
;MPANTCPSCEHRRGRRACPALGKAICSHCCGTKRLTIINCPPDCGYLASARTHPPAIIQRRQRREARLLIPLIRDLSPRQHQLFFFLQSLIDQYRPTALPPLYDVDVADAVAALAKTLETERKGIIYHHKAKSLPAQRLESELKVALDKQRDDAKVPIDKDIVIALRRTEQAARQAKEALAGTDTDYLELIQRVVQDLAAKSKPGVQESGQDSSGEPSRLIIPGS
;
A
#
# COMPACT_ATOMS: atom_id res chain seq x y z
N MET A 1 -10.33 -39.35 -23.36
CA MET A 1 -10.38 -37.91 -22.99
C MET A 1 -9.47 -37.14 -23.95
N PRO A 2 -9.84 -35.93 -24.47
CA PRO A 2 -8.97 -35.21 -25.37
C PRO A 2 -7.66 -34.85 -24.66
N ALA A 3 -6.54 -35.10 -25.32
CA ALA A 3 -5.17 -35.06 -24.78
C ALA A 3 -4.69 -33.73 -24.17
N ASN A 4 -5.54 -32.69 -24.09
CA ASN A 4 -5.20 -31.34 -23.64
C ASN A 4 -6.23 -30.72 -22.68
N THR A 5 -6.97 -31.54 -21.94
CA THR A 5 -7.95 -31.02 -20.97
C THR A 5 -7.24 -30.54 -19.68
N CYS A 6 -7.66 -29.40 -19.13
CA CYS A 6 -7.13 -28.86 -17.90
C CYS A 6 -7.39 -29.81 -16.73
N PRO A 7 -6.36 -30.30 -15.99
CA PRO A 7 -6.53 -31.25 -14.90
C PRO A 7 -7.23 -30.64 -13.65
N SER A 8 -7.41 -29.31 -13.64
CA SER A 8 -7.98 -28.60 -12.47
C SER A 8 -9.48 -28.29 -12.61
N CYS A 9 -10.05 -28.26 -13.82
CA CYS A 9 -11.47 -28.05 -14.02
C CYS A 9 -12.12 -29.04 -14.98
N GLU A 10 -11.32 -29.84 -15.68
CA GLU A 10 -11.73 -30.89 -16.62
C GLU A 10 -12.64 -30.44 -17.79
N HIS A 11 -12.94 -29.14 -17.86
CA HIS A 11 -13.85 -28.56 -18.87
C HIS A 11 -13.12 -27.74 -19.95
N ARG A 12 -12.02 -27.07 -19.59
CA ARG A 12 -11.31 -26.15 -20.48
C ARG A 12 -10.02 -26.74 -21.00
N ARG A 13 -9.62 -26.36 -22.19
CA ARG A 13 -8.33 -26.76 -22.76
C ARG A 13 -7.18 -26.17 -21.94
N GLY A 14 -6.21 -27.02 -21.53
CA GLY A 14 -4.94 -26.60 -20.93
C GLY A 14 -4.06 -25.92 -21.97
N ARG A 15 -3.61 -24.71 -21.69
CA ARG A 15 -2.75 -23.89 -22.58
C ARG A 15 -1.46 -23.44 -21.92
N ARG A 16 -1.35 -23.57 -20.60
CA ARG A 16 -0.19 -23.13 -19.82
C ARG A 16 0.48 -24.34 -19.18
N ALA A 17 1.73 -24.59 -19.52
CA ALA A 17 2.53 -25.60 -18.83
C ALA A 17 2.67 -25.18 -17.36
N CYS A 18 2.11 -25.96 -16.44
CA CYS A 18 2.16 -25.67 -15.01
C CYS A 18 3.30 -26.47 -14.36
N PRO A 19 4.38 -25.82 -13.88
CA PRO A 19 5.50 -26.55 -13.27
C PRO A 19 5.09 -27.26 -11.98
N ALA A 20 4.13 -26.68 -11.22
CA ALA A 20 3.63 -27.30 -9.98
C ALA A 20 2.79 -28.56 -10.21
N LEU A 21 2.09 -28.66 -11.35
CA LEU A 21 1.24 -29.82 -11.67
C LEU A 21 1.87 -30.78 -12.69
N GLY A 22 2.99 -30.42 -13.30
CA GLY A 22 3.61 -31.18 -14.38
C GLY A 22 2.72 -31.38 -15.61
N LYS A 23 1.61 -30.63 -15.76
CA LYS A 23 0.60 -30.75 -16.81
C LYS A 23 0.14 -29.38 -17.29
N ALA A 24 -0.47 -29.35 -18.48
CA ALA A 24 -1.04 -28.12 -19.02
C ALA A 24 -2.35 -27.75 -18.30
N ILE A 25 -2.43 -26.53 -17.77
CA ILE A 25 -3.59 -25.94 -17.09
C ILE A 25 -4.23 -24.84 -17.92
N CYS A 26 -5.52 -24.60 -17.80
CA CYS A 26 -6.17 -23.48 -18.48
C CYS A 26 -5.82 -22.15 -17.79
N SER A 27 -5.89 -21.04 -18.56
CA SER A 27 -5.56 -19.70 -18.05
C SER A 27 -6.42 -19.27 -16.87
N HIS A 28 -7.69 -19.66 -16.84
CA HIS A 28 -8.61 -19.33 -15.74
C HIS A 28 -8.19 -20.03 -14.44
N CYS A 29 -8.00 -21.38 -14.44
CA CYS A 29 -7.58 -22.10 -13.27
C CYS A 29 -6.18 -21.67 -12.79
N CYS A 30 -5.24 -21.41 -13.71
CA CYS A 30 -3.94 -20.83 -13.37
C CYS A 30 -4.08 -19.46 -12.70
N GLY A 31 -5.00 -18.61 -13.15
CA GLY A 31 -5.22 -17.29 -12.57
C GLY A 31 -5.90 -17.29 -11.22
N THR A 32 -6.91 -18.14 -11.02
CA THR A 32 -7.75 -18.17 -9.82
C THR A 32 -7.19 -19.03 -8.68
N LYS A 33 -6.42 -20.07 -9.01
CA LYS A 33 -5.94 -21.07 -8.04
C LYS A 33 -4.43 -20.95 -7.72
N ARG A 34 -3.69 -20.04 -8.39
CA ARG A 34 -2.26 -19.81 -8.13
C ARG A 34 -2.03 -19.32 -6.70
N LEU A 35 -1.00 -19.85 -6.04
CA LEU A 35 -0.60 -19.48 -4.67
C LEU A 35 -1.69 -19.72 -3.59
N THR A 36 -2.87 -20.21 -3.96
CA THR A 36 -3.94 -20.56 -3.02
C THR A 36 -4.14 -22.06 -2.92
N ILE A 37 -4.43 -22.71 -4.06
CA ILE A 37 -4.64 -24.15 -4.18
C ILE A 37 -3.43 -24.82 -4.87
N ILE A 38 -2.81 -24.10 -5.83
CA ILE A 38 -1.62 -24.54 -6.55
C ILE A 38 -0.41 -23.90 -5.90
N ASN A 39 0.48 -24.71 -5.34
CA ASN A 39 1.75 -24.25 -4.79
C ASN A 39 2.74 -23.93 -5.93
N CYS A 40 2.62 -22.73 -6.49
CA CYS A 40 3.42 -22.29 -7.62
C CYS A 40 4.87 -22.05 -7.20
N PRO A 41 5.87 -22.67 -7.86
CA PRO A 41 7.27 -22.41 -7.59
C PRO A 41 7.65 -20.97 -8.00
N PRO A 42 8.66 -20.37 -7.35
CA PRO A 42 9.04 -18.95 -7.57
C PRO A 42 9.52 -18.67 -8.99
N ASP A 43 10.07 -19.65 -9.68
CA ASP A 43 10.56 -19.60 -11.07
C ASP A 43 9.46 -19.78 -12.13
N CYS A 44 8.20 -19.93 -11.72
CA CYS A 44 7.09 -20.05 -12.64
C CYS A 44 6.94 -18.79 -13.52
N GLY A 45 7.21 -18.90 -14.83
CA GLY A 45 7.11 -17.78 -15.78
C GLY A 45 5.73 -17.11 -15.86
N TYR A 46 4.64 -17.87 -15.63
CA TYR A 46 3.28 -17.27 -15.56
C TYR A 46 3.04 -16.50 -14.24
N LEU A 47 3.75 -16.88 -13.17
CA LEU A 47 3.72 -16.12 -11.92
C LEU A 47 4.53 -14.84 -12.04
N ALA A 48 5.73 -14.90 -12.61
CA ALA A 48 6.57 -13.75 -12.92
C ALA A 48 5.84 -12.77 -13.84
N SER A 49 5.28 -13.24 -14.96
CA SER A 49 4.48 -12.42 -15.88
C SER A 49 3.26 -11.77 -15.23
N ALA A 50 2.62 -12.42 -14.26
CA ALA A 50 1.49 -11.83 -13.55
C ALA A 50 1.90 -10.75 -12.54
N ARG A 51 3.13 -10.78 -12.05
CA ARG A 51 3.71 -9.71 -11.19
C ARG A 51 4.08 -8.48 -12.03
N THR A 52 4.69 -8.68 -13.19
CA THR A 52 5.10 -7.59 -14.10
C THR A 52 3.92 -7.00 -14.89
N HIS A 53 2.88 -7.81 -15.17
CA HIS A 53 1.69 -7.40 -15.95
C HIS A 53 0.41 -7.65 -15.12
N PRO A 54 0.13 -6.86 -14.10
CA PRO A 54 -1.07 -7.02 -13.30
C PRO A 54 -2.33 -6.82 -14.17
N PRO A 55 -3.46 -7.48 -13.83
CA PRO A 55 -4.73 -7.31 -14.56
C PRO A 55 -5.14 -5.84 -14.67
N ALA A 56 -5.80 -5.47 -15.77
CA ALA A 56 -6.20 -4.09 -16.05
C ALA A 56 -7.02 -3.44 -14.92
N ILE A 57 -7.81 -4.24 -14.20
CA ILE A 57 -8.57 -3.77 -13.03
C ILE A 57 -7.66 -3.32 -11.90
N ILE A 58 -6.58 -4.06 -11.62
CA ILE A 58 -5.58 -3.70 -10.61
C ILE A 58 -4.84 -2.45 -11.03
N GLN A 59 -4.41 -2.35 -12.31
CA GLN A 59 -3.74 -1.17 -12.83
C GLN A 59 -4.61 0.09 -12.73
N ARG A 60 -5.92 -0.03 -13.06
CA ARG A 60 -6.86 1.09 -12.94
C ARG A 60 -7.03 1.54 -11.49
N ARG A 61 -7.09 0.59 -10.54
CA ARG A 61 -7.15 0.89 -9.11
C ARG A 61 -5.88 1.61 -8.68
N GLN A 62 -4.70 1.06 -8.94
CA GLN A 62 -3.41 1.66 -8.59
C GLN A 62 -3.25 3.07 -9.18
N ARG A 63 -3.71 3.31 -10.42
CA ARG A 63 -3.69 4.65 -11.02
C ARG A 63 -4.60 5.64 -10.27
N ARG A 64 -5.76 5.21 -9.78
CA ARG A 64 -6.65 6.07 -8.98
C ARG A 64 -6.03 6.37 -7.61
N GLU A 65 -5.50 5.36 -6.95
CA GLU A 65 -4.80 5.48 -5.68
C GLU A 65 -3.59 6.44 -5.78
N ALA A 66 -2.78 6.28 -6.83
CA ALA A 66 -1.66 7.16 -7.11
C ALA A 66 -2.09 8.62 -7.39
N ARG A 67 -3.19 8.83 -8.13
CA ARG A 67 -3.74 10.17 -8.38
C ARG A 67 -4.20 10.85 -7.10
N LEU A 68 -4.70 10.10 -6.12
CA LEU A 68 -5.07 10.63 -4.82
C LEU A 68 -3.82 10.94 -3.97
N LEU A 69 -2.90 10.00 -3.82
CA LEU A 69 -1.80 10.11 -2.85
C LEU A 69 -0.64 10.98 -3.34
N ILE A 70 -0.21 10.83 -4.62
CA ILE A 70 1.00 11.51 -5.11
C ILE A 70 0.93 13.04 -4.92
N PRO A 71 -0.17 13.74 -5.24
CA PRO A 71 -0.24 15.19 -5.03
C PRO A 71 -0.13 15.60 -3.56
N LEU A 72 -0.52 14.71 -2.64
CA LEU A 72 -0.53 14.99 -1.20
C LEU A 72 0.83 14.78 -0.54
N ILE A 73 1.69 13.96 -1.13
CA ILE A 73 2.97 13.58 -0.52
C ILE A 73 4.21 14.11 -1.25
N ARG A 74 4.09 14.49 -2.53
CA ARG A 74 5.24 14.85 -3.38
C ARG A 74 6.09 16.03 -2.88
N ASP A 75 5.47 16.94 -2.11
CA ASP A 75 6.09 18.18 -1.60
C ASP A 75 6.49 18.06 -0.13
N LEU A 76 6.30 16.89 0.48
CA LEU A 76 6.69 16.65 1.86
C LEU A 76 8.22 16.51 2.00
N SER A 77 8.77 17.03 3.10
CA SER A 77 10.14 16.77 3.50
C SER A 77 10.33 15.29 3.89
N PRO A 78 11.58 14.76 3.93
CA PRO A 78 11.81 13.37 4.35
C PRO A 78 11.21 13.03 5.71
N ARG A 79 11.27 13.96 6.68
CA ARG A 79 10.68 13.79 8.01
C ARG A 79 9.15 13.75 7.95
N GLN A 80 8.55 14.64 7.16
CA GLN A 80 7.09 14.66 6.98
C GLN A 80 6.59 13.39 6.30
N HIS A 81 7.33 12.83 5.34
CA HIS A 81 7.06 11.52 4.76
C HIS A 81 7.08 10.41 5.83
N GLN A 82 8.12 10.39 6.66
CA GLN A 82 8.22 9.39 7.74
C GLN A 82 7.03 9.48 8.69
N LEU A 83 6.66 10.70 9.12
CA LEU A 83 5.51 10.94 9.98
C LEU A 83 4.18 10.59 9.29
N PHE A 84 4.04 10.91 8.02
CA PHE A 84 2.86 10.54 7.24
C PHE A 84 2.68 9.02 7.21
N PHE A 85 3.71 8.26 6.82
CA PHE A 85 3.63 6.80 6.77
C PHE A 85 3.55 6.15 8.15
N PHE A 86 4.14 6.76 9.17
CA PHE A 86 3.95 6.34 10.55
C PHE A 86 2.48 6.43 10.98
N LEU A 87 1.80 7.54 10.68
CA LEU A 87 0.36 7.69 10.91
C LEU A 87 -0.46 6.64 10.15
N GLN A 88 -0.11 6.36 8.88
CA GLN A 88 -0.79 5.31 8.12
C GLN A 88 -0.65 3.94 8.81
N SER A 89 0.54 3.62 9.30
CA SER A 89 0.78 2.36 10.01
C SER A 89 -0.01 2.26 11.30
N LEU A 90 -0.12 3.34 12.07
CA LEU A 90 -0.93 3.38 13.29
C LEU A 90 -2.41 3.17 13.00
N ILE A 91 -2.94 3.84 11.97
CA ILE A 91 -4.34 3.71 11.56
C ILE A 91 -4.62 2.29 11.06
N ASP A 92 -3.71 1.70 10.25
CA ASP A 92 -3.85 0.33 9.77
C ASP A 92 -3.80 -0.70 10.91
N GLN A 93 -3.00 -0.47 11.94
CA GLN A 93 -2.89 -1.35 13.11
C GLN A 93 -4.04 -1.18 14.10
N TYR A 94 -4.74 -0.07 14.05
CA TYR A 94 -5.87 0.19 14.95
C TYR A 94 -7.01 -0.80 14.68
N ARG A 95 -7.34 -1.61 15.67
CA ARG A 95 -8.40 -2.63 15.61
C ARG A 95 -9.39 -2.40 16.75
N PRO A 96 -10.41 -1.57 16.54
CA PRO A 96 -11.42 -1.31 17.57
C PRO A 96 -12.20 -2.60 17.86
N THR A 97 -12.28 -2.97 19.14
CA THR A 97 -13.06 -4.11 19.60
C THR A 97 -14.54 -3.76 19.83
N ALA A 98 -14.84 -2.46 19.87
CA ALA A 98 -16.17 -1.94 20.18
C ALA A 98 -16.86 -1.34 18.95
N LEU A 99 -18.16 -1.58 18.82
CA LEU A 99 -19.03 -0.91 17.86
C LEU A 99 -19.25 0.57 18.24
N PRO A 100 -19.54 1.45 17.29
CA PRO A 100 -19.62 1.23 15.85
C PRO A 100 -18.23 1.07 15.18
N PRO A 101 -18.18 0.52 13.93
CA PRO A 101 -16.94 0.39 13.16
C PRO A 101 -16.36 1.76 12.81
N LEU A 102 -15.07 1.78 12.44
CA LEU A 102 -14.36 2.97 11.98
C LEU A 102 -14.60 3.17 10.48
N TYR A 103 -14.89 4.41 10.08
CA TYR A 103 -15.05 4.84 8.69
C TYR A 103 -14.00 5.91 8.32
N ASP A 104 -13.85 6.20 7.04
CA ASP A 104 -12.92 7.21 6.53
C ASP A 104 -13.19 8.61 7.11
N VAL A 105 -14.46 8.96 7.32
CA VAL A 105 -14.86 10.22 7.95
C VAL A 105 -14.39 10.30 9.41
N ASP A 106 -14.38 9.18 10.14
CA ASP A 106 -13.91 9.14 11.52
C ASP A 106 -12.39 9.33 11.58
N VAL A 107 -11.66 8.73 10.64
CA VAL A 107 -10.21 8.97 10.49
C VAL A 107 -9.93 10.44 10.22
N ALA A 108 -10.65 11.04 9.25
CA ALA A 108 -10.50 12.45 8.92
C ALA A 108 -10.77 13.36 10.12
N ASP A 109 -11.83 13.08 10.88
CA ASP A 109 -12.21 13.89 12.04
C ASP A 109 -11.22 13.72 13.22
N ALA A 110 -10.71 12.51 13.45
CA ALA A 110 -9.70 12.24 14.47
C ALA A 110 -8.41 13.02 14.22
N VAL A 111 -7.83 12.88 13.01
CA VAL A 111 -6.58 13.58 12.66
C VAL A 111 -6.77 15.09 12.56
N ALA A 112 -7.96 15.57 12.16
CA ALA A 112 -8.29 17.01 12.14
C ALA A 112 -8.34 17.61 13.56
N ALA A 113 -8.91 16.89 14.52
CA ALA A 113 -8.95 17.30 15.93
C ALA A 113 -7.54 17.41 16.52
N LEU A 114 -6.70 16.38 16.29
CA LEU A 114 -5.30 16.40 16.71
C LEU A 114 -4.50 17.55 16.06
N ALA A 115 -4.66 17.75 14.75
CA ALA A 115 -3.98 18.86 14.07
C ALA A 115 -4.37 20.22 14.67
N LYS A 116 -5.65 20.45 14.93
CA LYS A 116 -6.14 21.69 15.57
C LYS A 116 -5.59 21.85 17.00
N THR A 117 -5.54 20.77 17.76
CA THR A 117 -4.97 20.79 19.13
C THR A 117 -3.51 21.23 19.08
N LEU A 118 -2.69 20.62 18.25
CA LEU A 118 -1.27 21.00 18.09
C LEU A 118 -1.09 22.43 17.53
N GLU A 119 -1.96 22.87 16.62
CA GLU A 119 -1.95 24.22 16.09
C GLU A 119 -2.25 25.27 17.18
N THR A 120 -3.17 24.97 18.12
CA THR A 120 -3.49 25.85 19.25
C THR A 120 -2.41 25.83 20.31
N GLU A 121 -1.85 24.67 20.65
CA GLU A 121 -0.71 24.53 21.57
C GLU A 121 0.50 25.35 21.11
N ARG A 122 0.81 25.34 19.81
CA ARG A 122 1.90 26.15 19.23
C ARG A 122 1.67 27.67 19.32
N LYS A 123 0.43 28.11 19.50
CA LYS A 123 0.08 29.51 19.76
C LYS A 123 0.07 29.85 21.26
N GLY A 124 0.47 28.91 22.12
CA GLY A 124 0.44 29.06 23.57
C GLY A 124 -0.95 28.87 24.19
N ILE A 125 -1.91 28.32 23.45
CA ILE A 125 -3.27 28.06 23.93
C ILE A 125 -3.43 26.57 24.21
N ILE A 126 -3.64 26.22 25.47
CA ILE A 126 -3.92 24.82 25.86
C ILE A 126 -5.42 24.56 25.69
N TYR A 127 -5.77 23.98 24.54
CA TYR A 127 -7.15 23.58 24.22
C TYR A 127 -7.18 22.29 23.43
N HIS A 128 -7.91 21.30 23.93
CA HIS A 128 -8.06 20.00 23.27
C HIS A 128 -9.31 20.00 22.40
N HIS A 129 -9.11 20.01 21.09
CA HIS A 129 -10.17 19.81 20.13
C HIS A 129 -10.53 18.31 20.10
N LYS A 130 -11.80 17.99 20.30
CA LYS A 130 -12.29 16.60 20.24
C LYS A 130 -12.91 16.29 18.90
N ALA A 131 -12.71 15.06 18.41
CA ALA A 131 -13.40 14.53 17.25
C ALA A 131 -14.92 14.37 17.53
N LYS A 132 -15.73 14.37 16.47
CA LYS A 132 -17.19 14.42 16.60
C LYS A 132 -17.80 13.07 17.02
N SER A 133 -17.37 11.97 16.41
CA SER A 133 -17.91 10.64 16.65
C SER A 133 -17.11 9.89 17.71
N LEU A 134 -17.72 8.90 18.34
CA LEU A 134 -17.06 8.06 19.34
C LEU A 134 -15.92 7.22 18.74
N PRO A 135 -16.07 6.59 17.55
CA PRO A 135 -14.94 5.93 16.89
C PRO A 135 -13.76 6.88 16.61
N ALA A 136 -14.04 8.10 16.15
CA ALA A 136 -13.01 9.10 15.89
C ALA A 136 -12.30 9.55 17.17
N GLN A 137 -13.01 9.72 18.29
CA GLN A 137 -12.41 10.09 19.59
C GLN A 137 -11.49 8.99 20.13
N ARG A 138 -11.87 7.73 19.94
CA ARG A 138 -11.03 6.59 20.34
C ARG A 138 -9.74 6.54 19.51
N LEU A 139 -9.87 6.66 18.18
CA LEU A 139 -8.70 6.74 17.30
C LEU A 139 -7.82 7.96 17.62
N GLU A 140 -8.43 9.12 17.85
CA GLU A 140 -7.73 10.34 18.28
C GLU A 140 -6.85 10.10 19.51
N SER A 141 -7.42 9.43 20.53
CA SER A 141 -6.68 9.13 21.79
C SER A 141 -5.49 8.22 21.54
N GLU A 142 -5.64 7.18 20.74
CA GLU A 142 -4.53 6.26 20.39
C GLU A 142 -3.44 6.96 19.59
N LEU A 143 -3.83 7.73 18.57
CA LEU A 143 -2.87 8.50 17.76
C LEU A 143 -2.13 9.53 18.61
N LYS A 144 -2.83 10.19 19.56
CA LYS A 144 -2.23 11.17 20.46
C LYS A 144 -1.12 10.56 21.29
N VAL A 145 -1.37 9.42 21.93
CA VAL A 145 -0.36 8.71 22.76
C VAL A 145 0.88 8.37 21.92
N ALA A 146 0.69 7.85 20.70
CA ALA A 146 1.80 7.51 19.83
C ALA A 146 2.59 8.74 19.36
N LEU A 147 1.90 9.86 19.06
CA LEU A 147 2.53 11.10 18.64
C LEU A 147 3.25 11.80 19.78
N ASP A 148 2.70 11.80 21.01
CA ASP A 148 3.36 12.35 22.19
C ASP A 148 4.68 11.61 22.44
N LYS A 149 4.70 10.29 22.33
CA LYS A 149 5.94 9.51 22.40
C LYS A 149 6.97 9.91 21.32
N GLN A 150 6.52 10.13 20.07
CA GLN A 150 7.41 10.61 19.00
C GLN A 150 7.97 12.02 19.28
N ARG A 151 7.20 12.87 19.95
CA ARG A 151 7.63 14.22 20.37
C ARG A 151 8.69 14.13 21.45
N ASP A 152 8.49 13.25 22.44
CA ASP A 152 9.42 13.06 23.57
C ASP A 152 10.76 12.45 23.11
N ASP A 153 10.72 11.52 22.15
CA ASP A 153 11.91 10.88 21.59
C ASP A 153 12.67 11.79 20.59
N ALA A 154 12.05 12.88 20.13
CA ALA A 154 12.63 13.76 19.12
C ALA A 154 13.69 14.69 19.69
N LYS A 155 14.89 14.73 19.06
CA LYS A 155 15.98 15.65 19.43
C LYS A 155 15.70 17.13 19.09
N VAL A 156 14.71 17.38 18.24
CA VAL A 156 14.31 18.72 17.76
C VAL A 156 12.78 18.78 17.70
N PRO A 157 12.17 19.99 17.86
CA PRO A 157 10.72 20.13 17.75
C PRO A 157 10.17 19.65 16.41
N ILE A 158 9.18 18.76 16.44
CA ILE A 158 8.57 18.14 15.25
C ILE A 158 7.08 18.50 15.08
N ASP A 159 6.53 19.35 15.94
CA ASP A 159 5.08 19.69 15.94
C ASP A 159 4.58 20.23 14.60
N LYS A 160 5.39 21.04 13.92
CA LYS A 160 5.08 21.52 12.56
C LYS A 160 4.92 20.37 11.58
N ASP A 161 5.85 19.43 11.60
CA ASP A 161 5.88 18.31 10.67
C ASP A 161 4.75 17.32 10.97
N ILE A 162 4.42 17.12 12.25
CA ILE A 162 3.26 16.34 12.68
C ILE A 162 1.96 16.98 12.17
N VAL A 163 1.78 18.28 12.34
CA VAL A 163 0.59 18.98 11.86
C VAL A 163 0.44 18.83 10.34
N ILE A 164 1.52 18.98 9.58
CA ILE A 164 1.49 18.79 8.12
C ILE A 164 1.08 17.35 7.78
N ALA A 165 1.67 16.35 8.41
CA ALA A 165 1.34 14.95 8.18
C ALA A 165 -0.14 14.65 8.52
N LEU A 166 -0.66 15.15 9.65
CA LEU A 166 -2.06 15.03 10.03
C LEU A 166 -3.00 15.69 9.01
N ARG A 167 -2.67 16.90 8.52
CA ARG A 167 -3.48 17.60 7.51
C ARG A 167 -3.49 16.87 6.16
N ARG A 168 -2.38 16.29 5.75
CA ARG A 168 -2.32 15.46 4.54
C ARG A 168 -3.15 14.18 4.70
N THR A 169 -3.11 13.56 5.87
CA THR A 169 -3.93 12.39 6.21
C THR A 169 -5.43 12.76 6.20
N GLU A 170 -5.82 13.88 6.82
CA GLU A 170 -7.18 14.40 6.77
C GLU A 170 -7.66 14.58 5.33
N GLN A 171 -6.87 15.25 4.51
CA GLN A 171 -7.20 15.51 3.12
C GLN A 171 -7.37 14.22 2.31
N ALA A 172 -6.47 13.25 2.49
CA ALA A 172 -6.56 11.94 1.83
C ALA A 172 -7.84 11.19 2.23
N ALA A 173 -8.15 11.12 3.53
CA ALA A 173 -9.34 10.43 4.02
C ALA A 173 -10.65 11.07 3.53
N ARG A 174 -10.72 12.40 3.48
CA ARG A 174 -11.90 13.12 2.96
C ARG A 174 -12.11 12.95 1.46
N GLN A 175 -11.02 12.87 0.69
CA GLN A 175 -11.09 12.77 -0.78
C GLN A 175 -11.23 11.32 -1.28
N ALA A 176 -10.96 10.31 -0.44
CA ALA A 176 -10.89 8.92 -0.86
C ALA A 176 -12.19 8.42 -1.48
N LYS A 177 -13.34 8.70 -0.88
CA LYS A 177 -14.65 8.27 -1.37
C LYS A 177 -14.92 8.74 -2.80
N GLU A 178 -14.61 9.98 -3.14
CA GLU A 178 -14.81 10.52 -4.50
C GLU A 178 -13.74 10.04 -5.49
N ALA A 179 -12.51 9.86 -5.01
CA ALA A 179 -11.38 9.53 -5.86
C ALA A 179 -11.27 8.03 -6.18
N LEU A 180 -11.78 7.15 -5.33
CA LEU A 180 -11.57 5.70 -5.41
C LEU A 180 -12.83 4.93 -5.82
N ALA A 181 -13.40 4.12 -4.94
CA ALA A 181 -14.52 3.23 -5.26
C ALA A 181 -15.90 3.78 -4.85
N GLY A 182 -15.95 4.82 -4.02
CA GLY A 182 -17.17 5.46 -3.53
C GLY A 182 -17.75 4.83 -2.27
N THR A 183 -16.95 4.05 -1.53
CA THR A 183 -17.31 3.45 -0.24
C THR A 183 -16.88 4.34 0.93
N ASP A 184 -17.40 4.06 2.12
CA ASP A 184 -17.04 4.79 3.34
C ASP A 184 -15.75 4.27 4.00
N THR A 185 -15.09 3.26 3.39
CA THR A 185 -13.84 2.62 3.85
C THR A 185 -12.74 2.62 2.81
N ASP A 186 -12.87 3.38 1.75
CA ASP A 186 -11.91 3.42 0.63
C ASP A 186 -10.50 3.82 1.07
N TYR A 187 -10.40 4.77 2.00
CA TYR A 187 -9.13 5.20 2.56
C TYR A 187 -8.50 4.14 3.46
N LEU A 188 -9.29 3.53 4.33
CA LEU A 188 -8.82 2.44 5.21
C LEU A 188 -8.30 1.25 4.39
N GLU A 189 -9.01 0.87 3.32
CA GLU A 189 -8.56 -0.17 2.41
C GLU A 189 -7.29 0.22 1.64
N LEU A 190 -7.17 1.49 1.24
CA LEU A 190 -5.96 2.01 0.59
C LEU A 190 -4.76 1.93 1.52
N ILE A 191 -4.90 2.39 2.78
CA ILE A 191 -3.83 2.32 3.78
C ILE A 191 -3.37 0.89 3.98
N GLN A 192 -4.29 -0.04 4.18
CA GLN A 192 -3.97 -1.46 4.38
C GLN A 192 -3.09 -1.99 3.23
N ARG A 193 -3.41 -1.67 1.99
CA ARG A 193 -2.60 -2.08 0.82
C ARG A 193 -1.23 -1.43 0.81
N VAL A 194 -1.15 -0.12 1.08
CA VAL A 194 0.12 0.62 1.10
C VAL A 194 1.05 0.09 2.20
N VAL A 195 0.55 -0.12 3.41
CA VAL A 195 1.34 -0.65 4.54
C VAL A 195 1.82 -2.07 4.24
N GLN A 196 0.98 -2.94 3.68
CA GLN A 196 1.36 -4.29 3.26
C GLN A 196 2.44 -4.28 2.17
N ASP A 197 2.33 -3.41 1.17
CA ASP A 197 3.33 -3.28 0.10
C ASP A 197 4.68 -2.79 0.64
N LEU A 198 4.68 -1.84 1.58
CA LEU A 198 5.89 -1.37 2.25
C LEU A 198 6.53 -2.46 3.10
N ALA A 199 5.75 -3.20 3.87
CA ALA A 199 6.23 -4.32 4.68
C ALA A 199 6.84 -5.45 3.81
N ALA A 200 6.23 -5.72 2.66
CA ALA A 200 6.74 -6.72 1.70
C ALA A 200 8.10 -6.31 1.11
N LYS A 201 8.31 -5.03 0.83
CA LYS A 201 9.58 -4.48 0.31
C LYS A 201 10.68 -4.38 1.37
N SER A 202 10.31 -4.27 2.64
CA SER A 202 11.27 -4.16 3.76
C SER A 202 11.82 -5.51 4.23
N LYS A 203 11.31 -6.64 3.74
CA LYS A 203 11.86 -7.97 4.05
C LYS A 203 13.16 -8.18 3.26
N PRO A 204 14.35 -8.34 3.89
CA PRO A 204 15.59 -8.62 3.20
C PRO A 204 15.51 -10.05 2.62
N GLY A 205 15.46 -10.19 1.29
CA GLY A 205 15.49 -11.53 0.69
C GLY A 205 14.91 -11.67 -0.72
N VAL A 206 14.83 -10.61 -1.52
CA VAL A 206 14.74 -10.76 -2.98
C VAL A 206 15.74 -9.80 -3.60
N GLN A 207 16.98 -10.27 -3.73
CA GLN A 207 17.94 -9.66 -4.64
C GLN A 207 17.36 -9.80 -6.05
N GLU A 208 16.95 -8.69 -6.64
CA GLU A 208 16.91 -8.58 -8.09
C GLU A 208 18.34 -8.75 -8.56
N SER A 209 18.65 -9.93 -9.10
CA SER A 209 19.85 -10.15 -9.89
C SER A 209 19.70 -9.30 -11.15
N GLY A 210 20.17 -8.07 -11.08
CA GLY A 210 20.48 -7.26 -12.24
C GLY A 210 21.53 -7.99 -13.04
N GLN A 211 21.13 -8.59 -14.14
CA GLN A 211 22.06 -9.04 -15.17
C GLN A 211 22.66 -7.79 -15.79
N ASP A 212 23.86 -7.42 -15.32
CA ASP A 212 24.81 -6.63 -16.10
C ASP A 212 25.20 -7.47 -17.31
N SER A 213 24.56 -7.17 -18.42
CA SER A 213 25.07 -7.57 -19.74
C SER A 213 26.21 -6.63 -20.10
N SER A 214 27.42 -6.94 -19.61
CA SER A 214 28.66 -6.42 -20.17
C SER A 214 28.81 -6.98 -21.58
N GLY A 215 28.32 -6.24 -22.55
CA GLY A 215 28.58 -6.46 -23.96
C GLY A 215 30.08 -6.18 -24.25
N GLU A 216 30.83 -7.23 -24.47
CA GLU A 216 32.17 -7.11 -25.10
C GLU A 216 32.01 -6.47 -26.48
N PRO A 217 32.87 -5.49 -26.86
CA PRO A 217 32.86 -4.94 -28.18
C PRO A 217 33.51 -5.96 -29.15
N SER A 218 32.74 -6.47 -30.09
CA SER A 218 33.21 -7.26 -31.22
C SER A 218 34.30 -6.48 -31.99
N ARG A 219 35.52 -6.98 -31.96
CA ARG A 219 36.59 -6.50 -32.85
C ARG A 219 36.28 -6.86 -34.31
N LEU A 220 36.00 -5.84 -35.10
CA LEU A 220 35.95 -5.95 -36.56
C LEU A 220 37.37 -6.25 -37.06
N ILE A 221 37.60 -7.43 -37.64
CA ILE A 221 38.79 -7.76 -38.39
C ILE A 221 38.57 -7.27 -39.82
N ILE A 222 39.33 -6.24 -40.27
CA ILE A 222 39.37 -5.81 -41.63
C ILE A 222 40.50 -6.59 -42.31
N PRO A 223 40.28 -7.35 -43.41
CA PRO A 223 41.35 -7.93 -44.19
C PRO A 223 41.96 -6.85 -45.08
N GLY A 224 43.25 -6.56 -44.85
CA GLY A 224 44.06 -5.67 -45.69
C GLY A 224 44.60 -6.39 -46.90
N SER A 225 44.62 -5.68 -48.01
CA SER A 225 45.31 -5.96 -49.26
C SER A 225 46.84 -6.11 -49.09
#